data_40e77bdd1b4736055685e05ef8d27e59
#
_entry.id   40e77bdd1b4736055685e05ef8d27e59
#
_cell.length_a   1.000
_cell.length_b   1.000
_cell.length_c   1.000
_cell.angle_alpha   90.00
_cell.angle_beta   90.00
_cell.angle_gamma   90.00
#
_symmetry.space_group_name_H-M   'P 1'
#
loop_
_entity.id
_entity.type
_entity.pdbx_description
1 polymer ?
#
loop_
_entity_poly.entity_id
_entity_poly.type
_entity_poly.pdbx_seq_one_letter_code
_entity_poly.pdbx_strand_id
1 'polypeptide(L)'
;ATSVGQFKEQGYLQKTMINFLALLGWNDGTEKEIYEISELAPLFEIERITKSPAVFDTVKLNWMNGQHIKLLPEIEQKAMLSEALAKSGVLRKENKEATEMAIGLVKDSIELTEDVGAKVLDILKYPLKEEIESNDQMKKVIEDDFQPIVDAIVNAYESGEFKEAVKKNEVKNFINATGKKLDRKGKRLFMPFRIALTGRTAGPEVGDALALLDKLNDGDSPDAVLLEQRVAILKETFK
;
A
#
# COMPACT_ATOMS: atom_id res chain seq x y z
N ALA A 1 -18.21 -9.67 12.88
CA ALA A 1 -19.00 -10.51 11.97
C ALA A 1 -19.43 -11.77 12.72
N THR A 2 -20.65 -12.23 12.51
CA THR A 2 -21.23 -13.40 13.18
C THR A 2 -21.75 -14.45 12.19
N SER A 3 -21.70 -14.18 10.89
CA SER A 3 -22.09 -15.09 9.85
C SER A 3 -21.07 -15.17 8.72
N VAL A 4 -21.05 -16.30 7.99
CA VAL A 4 -20.17 -16.50 6.83
C VAL A 4 -20.40 -15.43 5.75
N GLY A 5 -21.66 -14.98 5.56
CA GLY A 5 -21.99 -13.91 4.63
C GLY A 5 -21.30 -12.59 4.98
N GLN A 6 -21.28 -12.22 6.26
CA GLN A 6 -20.62 -11.00 6.71
C GLN A 6 -19.09 -11.06 6.54
N PHE A 7 -18.45 -12.20 6.76
CA PHE A 7 -17.02 -12.36 6.47
C PHE A 7 -16.72 -12.23 4.97
N LYS A 8 -17.57 -12.80 4.11
CA LYS A 8 -17.45 -12.63 2.65
C LYS A 8 -17.55 -11.16 2.25
N GLU A 9 -18.53 -10.41 2.80
CA GLU A 9 -18.71 -8.97 2.54
C GLU A 9 -17.52 -8.13 3.03
N GLN A 10 -16.80 -8.58 4.06
CA GLN A 10 -15.58 -7.94 4.56
C GLN A 10 -14.33 -8.30 3.73
N GLY A 11 -14.44 -9.15 2.73
CA GLY A 11 -13.34 -9.50 1.83
C GLY A 11 -12.51 -10.70 2.27
N TYR A 12 -13.05 -11.58 3.13
CA TYR A 12 -12.41 -12.85 3.46
C TYR A 12 -12.71 -13.90 2.38
N LEU A 13 -11.67 -14.62 1.97
CA LEU A 13 -11.79 -15.74 1.06
C LEU A 13 -12.42 -16.95 1.76
N GLN A 14 -13.23 -17.71 1.04
CA GLN A 14 -13.85 -18.93 1.57
C GLN A 14 -12.80 -19.92 2.08
N LYS A 15 -11.71 -20.13 1.32
CA LYS A 15 -10.62 -21.03 1.70
C LYS A 15 -9.90 -20.58 2.97
N THR A 16 -9.77 -19.28 3.20
CA THR A 16 -9.23 -18.76 4.45
C THR A 16 -10.11 -19.11 5.64
N MET A 17 -11.42 -18.91 5.51
CA MET A 17 -12.36 -19.25 6.58
C MET A 17 -12.31 -20.75 6.93
N ILE A 18 -12.27 -21.63 5.93
CA ILE A 18 -12.16 -23.08 6.15
C ILE A 18 -10.84 -23.42 6.86
N ASN A 19 -9.70 -22.88 6.37
CA ASN A 19 -8.40 -23.10 6.97
C ASN A 19 -8.35 -22.60 8.44
N PHE A 20 -8.81 -21.38 8.69
CA PHE A 20 -8.83 -20.78 10.02
C PHE A 20 -9.71 -21.57 11.00
N LEU A 21 -10.93 -21.91 10.61
CA LEU A 21 -11.87 -22.67 11.45
C LEU A 21 -11.36 -24.08 11.78
N ALA A 22 -10.68 -24.73 10.83
CA ALA A 22 -10.04 -26.01 11.10
C ALA A 22 -8.98 -25.90 12.19
N LEU A 23 -8.13 -24.87 12.14
CA LEU A 23 -7.05 -24.65 13.11
C LEU A 23 -7.53 -24.15 14.48
N LEU A 24 -8.79 -23.73 14.63
CA LEU A 24 -9.33 -23.30 15.92
C LEU A 24 -9.36 -24.40 17.00
N GLY A 25 -9.34 -25.65 16.60
CA GLY A 25 -9.36 -26.76 17.57
C GLY A 25 -8.55 -27.98 17.12
N TRP A 26 -7.84 -27.88 15.99
CA TRP A 26 -7.09 -28.98 15.39
C TRP A 26 -5.71 -28.48 14.94
N ASN A 27 -4.73 -29.38 14.92
CA ASN A 27 -3.43 -29.21 14.28
C ASN A 27 -2.91 -30.53 13.76
N ASP A 28 -2.03 -30.48 12.77
CA ASP A 28 -1.39 -31.69 12.20
C ASP A 28 -0.11 -32.09 12.94
N GLY A 29 0.25 -31.39 14.03
CA GLY A 29 1.46 -31.60 14.80
C GLY A 29 2.67 -30.80 14.25
N THR A 30 2.49 -29.96 13.23
CA THR A 30 3.50 -29.06 12.68
C THR A 30 3.20 -27.60 13.03
N GLU A 31 4.10 -26.69 12.65
CA GLU A 31 3.89 -25.23 12.76
C GLU A 31 3.25 -24.63 11.48
N LYS A 32 2.82 -25.47 10.54
CA LYS A 32 2.17 -25.00 9.31
C LYS A 32 0.79 -24.42 9.65
N GLU A 33 0.50 -23.23 9.11
CA GLU A 33 -0.76 -22.52 9.37
C GLU A 33 -1.57 -22.27 8.07
N ILE A 34 -0.92 -22.28 6.90
CA ILE A 34 -1.59 -22.02 5.62
C ILE A 34 -1.72 -23.32 4.85
N TYR A 35 -2.96 -23.70 4.60
CA TYR A 35 -3.31 -24.93 3.89
C TYR A 35 -4.28 -24.64 2.76
N GLU A 36 -4.03 -25.21 1.60
CA GLU A 36 -5.09 -25.36 0.60
C GLU A 36 -6.08 -26.42 1.07
N ILE A 37 -7.34 -26.31 0.65
CA ILE A 37 -8.41 -27.23 1.10
C ILE A 37 -8.08 -28.68 0.72
N SER A 38 -7.46 -28.89 -0.44
CA SER A 38 -7.00 -30.20 -0.94
C SER A 38 -5.91 -30.84 -0.07
N GLU A 39 -5.09 -30.01 0.60
CA GLU A 39 -4.08 -30.47 1.56
C GLU A 39 -4.70 -30.74 2.93
N LEU A 40 -5.58 -29.84 3.38
CA LEU A 40 -6.18 -29.88 4.70
C LEU A 40 -7.14 -31.08 4.87
N ALA A 41 -8.00 -31.33 3.88
CA ALA A 41 -9.05 -32.35 3.97
C ALA A 41 -8.53 -33.76 4.27
N PRO A 42 -7.46 -34.28 3.64
CA PRO A 42 -6.92 -35.61 3.97
C PRO A 42 -6.17 -35.66 5.31
N LEU A 43 -5.71 -34.50 5.84
CA LEU A 43 -5.00 -34.45 7.13
C LEU A 43 -5.95 -34.28 8.32
N PHE A 44 -7.17 -33.84 8.08
CA PHE A 44 -8.12 -33.49 9.14
C PHE A 44 -8.70 -34.76 9.79
N GLU A 45 -8.26 -35.04 11.01
CA GLU A 45 -8.72 -36.17 11.85
C GLU A 45 -9.53 -35.62 13.03
N ILE A 46 -10.76 -36.09 13.19
CA ILE A 46 -11.68 -35.66 14.25
C ILE A 46 -11.11 -35.98 15.64
N GLU A 47 -10.37 -37.07 15.76
CA GLU A 47 -9.73 -37.52 17.00
C GLU A 47 -8.66 -36.56 17.52
N ARG A 48 -8.11 -35.72 16.64
CA ARG A 48 -7.10 -34.71 16.96
C ARG A 48 -7.71 -33.35 17.35
N ILE A 49 -9.03 -33.26 17.39
CA ILE A 49 -9.70 -32.03 17.84
C ILE A 49 -9.52 -31.89 19.36
N THR A 50 -8.92 -30.77 19.77
CA THR A 50 -8.77 -30.44 21.20
C THR A 50 -10.09 -29.93 21.77
N LYS A 51 -10.41 -30.33 23.00
CA LYS A 51 -11.61 -29.89 23.72
C LYS A 51 -11.43 -28.54 24.44
N SER A 52 -10.31 -27.88 24.25
CA SER A 52 -10.03 -26.57 24.85
C SER A 52 -10.85 -25.47 24.20
N PRO A 53 -11.30 -24.45 24.94
CA PRO A 53 -11.91 -23.27 24.34
C PRO A 53 -10.96 -22.61 23.33
N ALA A 54 -11.41 -22.44 22.10
CA ALA A 54 -10.64 -21.71 21.09
C ALA A 54 -10.96 -20.22 21.14
N VAL A 55 -9.95 -19.38 21.02
CA VAL A 55 -10.10 -17.93 20.91
C VAL A 55 -10.16 -17.54 19.44
N PHE A 56 -11.20 -16.81 19.05
CA PHE A 56 -11.33 -16.28 17.70
C PHE A 56 -10.41 -15.07 17.53
N ASP A 57 -9.23 -15.28 16.97
CA ASP A 57 -8.22 -14.25 16.74
C ASP A 57 -8.39 -13.63 15.35
N THR A 58 -8.97 -12.42 15.33
CA THR A 58 -9.21 -11.68 14.08
C THR A 58 -7.90 -11.21 13.43
N VAL A 59 -6.86 -10.92 14.22
CA VAL A 59 -5.56 -10.50 13.67
C VAL A 59 -4.92 -11.65 12.89
N LYS A 60 -4.96 -12.84 13.48
CA LYS A 60 -4.51 -14.06 12.81
C LYS A 60 -5.33 -14.36 11.55
N LEU A 61 -6.66 -14.22 11.62
CA LEU A 61 -7.54 -14.44 10.47
C LEU A 61 -7.21 -13.47 9.32
N ASN A 62 -6.99 -12.18 9.60
CA ASN A 62 -6.61 -11.19 8.60
C ASN A 62 -5.28 -11.55 7.94
N TRP A 63 -4.26 -11.86 8.75
CA TRP A 63 -2.97 -12.31 8.24
C TRP A 63 -3.10 -13.56 7.34
N MET A 64 -3.84 -14.57 7.78
CA MET A 64 -4.10 -15.78 6.99
C MET A 64 -4.79 -15.45 5.66
N ASN A 65 -5.75 -14.52 5.68
CA ASN A 65 -6.43 -14.09 4.47
C ASN A 65 -5.46 -13.43 3.49
N GLY A 66 -4.60 -12.53 3.98
CA GLY A 66 -3.54 -11.94 3.19
C GLY A 66 -2.59 -12.98 2.56
N GLN A 67 -2.22 -14.04 3.32
CA GLN A 67 -1.42 -15.13 2.76
C GLN A 67 -2.16 -15.88 1.66
N HIS A 68 -3.43 -16.22 1.84
CA HIS A 68 -4.24 -16.86 0.82
C HIS A 68 -4.46 -16.00 -0.42
N ILE A 69 -4.61 -14.67 -0.26
CA ILE A 69 -4.69 -13.73 -1.38
C ILE A 69 -3.40 -13.77 -2.22
N LYS A 70 -2.23 -13.78 -1.56
CA LYS A 70 -0.92 -13.84 -2.24
C LYS A 70 -0.70 -15.16 -3.00
N LEU A 71 -1.32 -16.25 -2.53
CA LEU A 71 -1.23 -17.57 -3.16
C LEU A 71 -2.21 -17.77 -4.33
N LEU A 72 -3.11 -16.83 -4.58
CA LEU A 72 -3.97 -16.88 -5.76
C LEU A 72 -3.15 -16.79 -7.04
N PRO A 73 -3.57 -17.46 -8.14
CA PRO A 73 -3.03 -17.19 -9.46
C PRO A 73 -3.09 -15.69 -9.77
N GLU A 74 -2.05 -15.15 -10.38
CA GLU A 74 -1.92 -13.70 -10.61
C GLU A 74 -3.13 -13.09 -11.33
N ILE A 75 -3.70 -13.83 -12.28
CA ILE A 75 -4.89 -13.40 -13.03
C ILE A 75 -6.10 -13.27 -12.09
N GLU A 76 -6.32 -14.24 -11.21
CA GLU A 76 -7.44 -14.23 -10.26
C GLU A 76 -7.24 -13.13 -9.21
N GLN A 77 -6.03 -12.98 -8.68
CA GLN A 77 -5.69 -11.94 -7.71
C GLN A 77 -5.95 -10.54 -8.31
N LYS A 78 -5.43 -10.28 -9.53
CA LYS A 78 -5.64 -9.01 -10.23
C LYS A 78 -7.11 -8.72 -10.51
N ALA A 79 -7.86 -9.72 -10.99
CA ALA A 79 -9.28 -9.56 -11.28
C ALA A 79 -10.06 -9.20 -10.02
N MET A 80 -9.85 -9.93 -8.94
CA MET A 80 -10.52 -9.71 -7.65
C MET A 80 -10.20 -8.33 -7.06
N LEU A 81 -8.91 -7.93 -7.03
CA LEU A 81 -8.52 -6.62 -6.50
C LEU A 81 -8.97 -5.47 -7.40
N SER A 82 -9.03 -5.66 -8.73
CA SER A 82 -9.57 -4.66 -9.66
C SER A 82 -11.06 -4.44 -9.44
N GLU A 83 -11.83 -5.49 -9.20
CA GLU A 83 -13.26 -5.38 -8.89
C GLU A 83 -13.48 -4.64 -7.57
N ALA A 84 -12.74 -5.00 -6.53
CA ALA A 84 -12.83 -4.34 -5.23
C ALA A 84 -12.41 -2.86 -5.31
N LEU A 85 -11.35 -2.54 -6.05
CA LEU A 85 -10.92 -1.16 -6.28
C LEU A 85 -11.97 -0.35 -7.05
N ALA A 86 -12.55 -0.93 -8.10
CA ALA A 86 -13.64 -0.28 -8.85
C ALA A 86 -14.87 0.00 -7.97
N LYS A 87 -15.25 -0.96 -7.11
CA LYS A 87 -16.35 -0.83 -6.15
C LYS A 87 -16.10 0.26 -5.12
N SER A 88 -14.84 0.46 -4.71
CA SER A 88 -14.48 1.51 -3.75
C SER A 88 -14.67 2.94 -4.28
N GLY A 89 -14.72 3.13 -5.60
CA GLY A 89 -14.84 4.44 -6.24
C GLY A 89 -13.60 5.33 -6.17
N VAL A 90 -12.48 4.81 -5.65
CA VAL A 90 -11.22 5.57 -5.48
C VAL A 90 -10.59 5.90 -6.82
N LEU A 91 -10.65 4.97 -7.78
CA LEU A 91 -10.21 5.17 -9.16
C LEU A 91 -11.33 4.86 -10.14
N ARG A 92 -11.43 5.63 -11.23
CA ARG A 92 -12.31 5.32 -12.34
C ARG A 92 -11.85 4.03 -13.03
N LYS A 93 -12.80 3.11 -13.21
CA LYS A 93 -12.58 1.79 -13.82
C LYS A 93 -12.04 1.85 -15.25
N GLU A 94 -12.31 2.94 -15.96
CA GLU A 94 -11.93 3.15 -17.35
C GLU A 94 -10.42 3.30 -17.53
N ASN A 95 -9.71 3.85 -16.52
CA ASN A 95 -8.25 3.93 -16.53
C ASN A 95 -7.63 2.61 -16.07
N LYS A 96 -7.53 1.67 -17.00
CA LYS A 96 -6.99 0.33 -16.72
C LYS A 96 -5.52 0.36 -16.34
N GLU A 97 -4.72 1.22 -16.98
CA GLU A 97 -3.29 1.34 -16.70
C GLU A 97 -3.04 1.79 -15.26
N ALA A 98 -3.72 2.86 -14.82
CA ALA A 98 -3.63 3.32 -13.44
C ALA A 98 -4.15 2.28 -12.44
N THR A 99 -5.23 1.55 -12.79
CA THR A 99 -5.77 0.47 -11.95
C THR A 99 -4.76 -0.65 -11.77
N GLU A 100 -4.12 -1.12 -12.84
CA GLU A 100 -3.11 -2.19 -12.77
C GLU A 100 -1.88 -1.75 -11.98
N MET A 101 -1.39 -0.52 -12.19
CA MET A 101 -0.30 0.04 -11.40
C MET A 101 -0.66 0.14 -9.92
N ALA A 102 -1.81 0.71 -9.60
CA ALA A 102 -2.27 0.86 -8.21
C ALA A 102 -2.32 -0.48 -7.48
N ILE A 103 -2.91 -1.50 -8.13
CA ILE A 103 -2.95 -2.86 -7.57
C ILE A 103 -1.55 -3.43 -7.38
N GLY A 104 -0.66 -3.26 -8.36
CA GLY A 104 0.74 -3.68 -8.27
C GLY A 104 1.46 -3.12 -7.04
N LEU A 105 1.16 -1.87 -6.66
CA LEU A 105 1.77 -1.20 -5.52
C LEU A 105 1.25 -1.67 -4.15
N VAL A 106 0.00 -2.17 -4.07
CA VAL A 106 -0.64 -2.48 -2.78
C VAL A 106 -0.88 -3.97 -2.55
N LYS A 107 -0.90 -4.81 -3.59
CA LYS A 107 -1.32 -6.22 -3.53
C LYS A 107 -0.66 -7.03 -2.41
N ASP A 108 0.64 -6.80 -2.16
CA ASP A 108 1.40 -7.54 -1.16
C ASP A 108 1.11 -7.10 0.29
N SER A 109 0.41 -5.98 0.46
CA SER A 109 -0.02 -5.45 1.76
C SER A 109 -1.51 -5.65 2.05
N ILE A 110 -2.27 -6.27 1.13
CA ILE A 110 -3.70 -6.51 1.28
C ILE A 110 -3.93 -7.72 2.17
N GLU A 111 -4.70 -7.54 3.24
CA GLU A 111 -5.21 -8.61 4.08
C GLU A 111 -6.69 -8.89 3.82
N LEU A 112 -7.47 -7.85 3.56
CA LEU A 112 -8.87 -7.95 3.14
C LEU A 112 -9.04 -7.31 1.76
N THR A 113 -9.81 -7.92 0.88
CA THR A 113 -10.01 -7.38 -0.48
C THR A 113 -10.64 -5.99 -0.46
N GLU A 114 -11.50 -5.71 0.50
CA GLU A 114 -12.16 -4.41 0.67
C GLU A 114 -11.17 -3.29 1.10
N ASP A 115 -9.98 -3.62 1.61
CA ASP A 115 -8.96 -2.62 1.99
C ASP A 115 -8.23 -2.01 0.79
N VAL A 116 -8.36 -2.60 -0.40
CA VAL A 116 -7.62 -2.15 -1.59
C VAL A 116 -7.87 -0.67 -1.91
N GLY A 117 -9.13 -0.23 -1.79
CA GLY A 117 -9.49 1.18 -2.01
C GLY A 117 -8.78 2.12 -1.05
N ALA A 118 -8.80 1.82 0.25
CA ALA A 118 -8.13 2.62 1.28
C ALA A 118 -6.60 2.66 1.07
N LYS A 119 -5.99 1.54 0.74
CA LYS A 119 -4.55 1.45 0.45
C LYS A 119 -4.13 2.27 -0.77
N VAL A 120 -4.93 2.22 -1.83
CA VAL A 120 -4.69 3.05 -3.04
C VAL A 120 -4.90 4.52 -2.71
N LEU A 121 -5.97 4.88 -2.00
CA LEU A 121 -6.26 6.25 -1.59
C LEU A 121 -5.10 6.85 -0.77
N ASP A 122 -4.44 6.05 0.07
CA ASP A 122 -3.26 6.49 0.83
C ASP A 122 -2.09 6.92 -0.06
N ILE A 123 -1.95 6.34 -1.27
CA ILE A 123 -0.95 6.75 -2.25
C ILE A 123 -1.37 8.04 -2.95
N LEU A 124 -2.66 8.18 -3.26
CA LEU A 124 -3.20 9.28 -4.05
C LEU A 124 -3.29 10.59 -3.24
N LYS A 125 -3.57 10.52 -1.95
CA LYS A 125 -3.61 11.68 -1.05
C LYS A 125 -2.22 12.24 -0.76
N TYR A 126 -2.19 13.49 -0.30
CA TYR A 126 -0.97 14.17 0.12
C TYR A 126 -1.19 14.90 1.45
N PRO A 127 -1.19 14.19 2.58
CA PRO A 127 -1.52 14.75 3.90
C PRO A 127 -0.33 15.42 4.58
N LEU A 128 0.49 16.19 3.85
CA LEU A 128 1.75 16.76 4.37
C LEU A 128 1.54 17.63 5.59
N LYS A 129 0.58 18.54 5.55
CA LYS A 129 0.34 19.51 6.64
C LYS A 129 -0.18 18.81 7.90
N GLU A 130 -1.14 17.90 7.75
CA GLU A 130 -1.73 17.12 8.84
C GLU A 130 -0.70 16.18 9.49
N GLU A 131 0.12 15.54 8.68
CA GLU A 131 1.18 14.63 9.15
C GLU A 131 2.30 15.39 9.88
N ILE A 132 2.67 16.60 9.44
CA ILE A 132 3.64 17.45 10.15
C ILE A 132 3.16 17.75 11.58
N GLU A 133 1.87 17.98 11.78
CA GLU A 133 1.30 18.31 13.09
C GLU A 133 1.26 17.11 14.03
N SER A 134 1.00 15.91 13.51
CA SER A 134 0.70 14.71 14.30
C SER A 134 1.83 13.68 14.37
N ASN A 135 2.83 13.72 13.48
CA ASN A 135 3.85 12.69 13.33
C ASN A 135 5.22 13.16 13.82
N ASP A 136 5.62 12.73 15.01
CA ASP A 136 6.90 13.13 15.61
C ASP A 136 8.13 12.63 14.83
N GLN A 137 8.01 11.52 14.10
CA GLN A 137 9.09 11.06 13.22
C GLN A 137 9.27 12.04 12.04
N MET A 138 8.18 12.52 11.47
CA MET A 138 8.22 13.50 10.39
C MET A 138 8.83 14.83 10.86
N LYS A 139 8.42 15.33 12.04
CA LYS A 139 9.00 16.56 12.63
C LYS A 139 10.51 16.47 12.75
N LYS A 140 11.04 15.38 13.30
CA LYS A 140 12.50 15.16 13.43
C LYS A 140 13.23 15.16 12.10
N VAL A 141 12.63 14.66 11.03
CA VAL A 141 13.23 14.68 9.70
C VAL A 141 13.24 16.10 9.13
N ILE A 142 12.18 16.87 9.36
CA ILE A 142 12.05 18.25 8.89
C ILE A 142 13.04 19.17 9.64
N GLU A 143 13.25 18.97 10.92
CA GLU A 143 14.25 19.70 11.72
C GLU A 143 15.69 19.43 11.29
N ASP A 144 15.99 18.30 10.62
CA ASP A 144 17.33 17.96 10.09
C ASP A 144 17.59 18.57 8.69
N ASP A 145 17.54 19.92 8.60
CA ASP A 145 17.90 20.68 7.39
C ASP A 145 17.12 20.20 6.14
N PHE A 146 15.80 20.28 6.20
CA PHE A 146 14.88 19.80 5.16
C PHE A 146 14.83 20.73 3.93
N GLN A 147 15.08 22.04 4.10
CA GLN A 147 14.93 23.07 3.07
C GLN A 147 15.70 22.77 1.77
N PRO A 148 16.97 22.30 1.80
CA PRO A 148 17.71 21.98 0.56
C PRO A 148 17.03 20.88 -0.29
N ILE A 149 16.28 19.97 0.33
CA ILE A 149 15.51 18.95 -0.41
C ILE A 149 14.29 19.59 -1.08
N VAL A 150 13.58 20.47 -0.36
CA VAL A 150 12.45 21.24 -0.91
C VAL A 150 12.91 22.04 -2.12
N ASP A 151 13.99 22.81 -1.97
CA ASP A 151 14.54 23.66 -3.04
C ASP A 151 14.97 22.81 -4.26
N ALA A 152 15.60 21.67 -4.04
CA ALA A 152 16.00 20.78 -5.12
C ALA A 152 14.80 20.26 -5.92
N ILE A 153 13.72 19.86 -5.23
CA ILE A 153 12.49 19.36 -5.87
C ILE A 153 11.80 20.49 -6.64
N VAL A 154 11.61 21.65 -6.00
CA VAL A 154 10.91 22.80 -6.61
C VAL A 154 11.65 23.29 -7.85
N ASN A 155 12.97 23.50 -7.76
CA ASN A 155 13.78 23.97 -8.88
C ASN A 155 13.79 22.96 -10.05
N ALA A 156 13.93 21.67 -9.76
CA ALA A 156 13.88 20.62 -10.78
C ALA A 156 12.49 20.47 -11.41
N TYR A 157 11.42 20.71 -10.65
CA TYR A 157 10.07 20.72 -11.18
C TYR A 157 9.83 21.93 -12.10
N GLU A 158 10.25 23.13 -11.70
CA GLU A 158 10.13 24.37 -12.48
C GLU A 158 10.94 24.30 -13.77
N SER A 159 12.12 23.67 -13.77
CA SER A 159 12.93 23.44 -14.98
C SER A 159 12.39 22.33 -15.90
N GLY A 160 11.46 21.51 -15.42
CA GLY A 160 10.94 20.32 -16.12
C GLY A 160 11.76 19.05 -15.91
N GLU A 161 12.96 19.11 -15.31
CA GLU A 161 13.83 17.95 -15.05
C GLU A 161 13.11 16.88 -14.23
N PHE A 162 12.41 17.27 -13.17
CA PHE A 162 11.73 16.32 -12.30
C PHE A 162 10.53 15.65 -12.98
N LYS A 163 9.79 16.37 -13.83
CA LYS A 163 8.69 15.80 -14.62
C LYS A 163 9.21 14.71 -15.57
N GLU A 164 10.33 14.96 -16.23
CA GLU A 164 10.96 13.99 -17.11
C GLU A 164 11.48 12.76 -16.33
N ALA A 165 12.05 12.96 -15.14
CA ALA A 165 12.48 11.85 -14.28
C ALA A 165 11.31 10.95 -13.86
N VAL A 166 10.13 11.52 -13.54
CA VAL A 166 8.92 10.75 -13.24
C VAL A 166 8.47 9.94 -14.46
N LYS A 167 8.34 10.56 -15.63
CA LYS A 167 7.92 9.91 -16.88
C LYS A 167 8.84 8.76 -17.31
N LYS A 168 10.15 8.90 -17.08
CA LYS A 168 11.16 7.90 -17.42
C LYS A 168 11.38 6.84 -16.33
N ASN A 169 10.65 6.93 -15.21
CA ASN A 169 10.87 6.10 -14.02
C ASN A 169 12.32 6.21 -13.46
N GLU A 170 12.86 7.42 -13.48
CA GLU A 170 14.23 7.75 -13.04
C GLU A 170 14.28 8.57 -11.75
N VAL A 171 13.19 8.63 -10.99
CA VAL A 171 13.11 9.40 -9.73
C VAL A 171 14.21 9.01 -8.75
N LYS A 172 14.53 7.72 -8.64
CA LYS A 172 15.63 7.23 -7.79
C LYS A 172 16.99 7.77 -8.24
N ASN A 173 17.22 7.89 -9.55
CA ASN A 173 18.45 8.47 -10.09
C ASN A 173 18.54 9.96 -9.76
N PHE A 174 17.44 10.70 -9.88
CA PHE A 174 17.35 12.11 -9.47
C PHE A 174 17.65 12.28 -7.98
N ILE A 175 17.04 11.46 -7.10
CA ILE A 175 17.30 11.49 -5.64
C ILE A 175 18.77 11.25 -5.35
N ASN A 176 19.38 10.23 -5.96
CA ASN A 176 20.80 9.92 -5.77
C ASN A 176 21.75 11.04 -6.26
N ALA A 177 21.43 11.65 -7.42
CA ALA A 177 22.20 12.77 -7.95
C ALA A 177 22.13 13.99 -7.03
N THR A 178 20.95 14.30 -6.51
CA THR A 178 20.75 15.36 -5.51
C THR A 178 21.49 15.04 -4.20
N GLY A 179 21.46 13.78 -3.75
CA GLY A 179 22.18 13.34 -2.57
C GLY A 179 23.71 13.58 -2.68
N LYS A 180 24.30 13.34 -3.85
CA LYS A 180 25.71 13.67 -4.11
C LYS A 180 26.01 15.16 -4.00
N LYS A 181 25.10 16.02 -4.49
CA LYS A 181 25.24 17.49 -4.42
C LYS A 181 25.13 18.01 -2.98
N LEU A 182 24.30 17.37 -2.15
CA LEU A 182 24.01 17.77 -0.77
C LEU A 182 24.85 17.00 0.28
N ASP A 183 25.75 16.12 -0.15
CA ASP A 183 26.51 15.20 0.72
C ASP A 183 25.61 14.38 1.67
N ARG A 184 24.51 13.86 1.11
CA ARG A 184 23.51 13.03 1.83
C ARG A 184 23.37 11.65 1.22
N LYS A 185 23.13 10.64 2.07
CA LYS A 185 22.93 9.24 1.66
C LYS A 185 22.02 8.50 2.63
N GLY A 186 21.54 7.32 2.21
CA GLY A 186 20.74 6.42 3.05
C GLY A 186 19.47 7.11 3.54
N LYS A 187 19.09 6.82 4.79
CA LYS A 187 17.84 7.33 5.38
C LYS A 187 17.77 8.86 5.41
N ARG A 188 18.93 9.52 5.62
CA ARG A 188 19.03 11.00 5.67
C ARG A 188 18.80 11.67 4.30
N LEU A 189 18.82 10.88 3.21
CA LEU A 189 18.47 11.33 1.87
C LEU A 189 17.05 10.89 1.49
N PHE A 190 16.78 9.60 1.57
CA PHE A 190 15.54 9.05 1.03
C PHE A 190 14.29 9.41 1.85
N MET A 191 14.41 9.56 3.17
CA MET A 191 13.25 9.90 4.00
C MET A 191 12.75 11.32 3.78
N PRO A 192 13.61 12.36 3.71
CA PRO A 192 13.17 13.71 3.34
C PRO A 192 12.49 13.75 1.96
N PHE A 193 13.05 13.08 0.95
CA PHE A 193 12.39 13.00 -0.37
C PHE A 193 11.04 12.31 -0.31
N ARG A 194 10.91 11.21 0.44
CA ARG A 194 9.62 10.54 0.65
C ARG A 194 8.60 11.49 1.26
N ILE A 195 8.94 12.16 2.34
CA ILE A 195 8.06 13.12 3.01
C ILE A 195 7.66 14.24 2.05
N ALA A 196 8.63 14.86 1.38
CA ALA A 196 8.39 15.95 0.45
C ALA A 196 7.45 15.57 -0.72
N LEU A 197 7.56 14.34 -1.23
CA LEU A 197 6.84 13.91 -2.44
C LEU A 197 5.55 13.14 -2.15
N THR A 198 5.44 12.51 -0.97
CA THR A 198 4.28 11.69 -0.62
C THR A 198 3.49 12.22 0.58
N GLY A 199 4.04 13.14 1.36
CA GLY A 199 3.46 13.62 2.61
C GLY A 199 3.44 12.54 3.72
N ARG A 200 4.22 11.45 3.57
CA ARG A 200 4.19 10.30 4.49
C ARG A 200 5.59 9.79 4.80
N THR A 201 5.73 9.10 5.94
CA THR A 201 6.98 8.43 6.35
C THR A 201 7.08 6.98 5.88
N ALA A 202 5.99 6.38 5.43
CA ALA A 202 5.90 5.00 4.96
C ALA A 202 5.05 4.91 3.69
N GLY A 203 5.12 3.78 2.97
CA GLY A 203 4.38 3.53 1.74
C GLY A 203 5.23 2.86 0.67
N PRO A 204 4.70 2.67 -0.55
CA PRO A 204 5.45 2.09 -1.67
C PRO A 204 6.67 2.93 -2.06
N GLU A 205 7.47 2.45 -2.98
CA GLU A 205 8.62 3.21 -3.52
C GLU A 205 8.13 4.56 -4.10
N VAL A 206 8.90 5.63 -3.86
CA VAL A 206 8.47 7.00 -4.19
C VAL A 206 8.29 7.19 -5.69
N GLY A 207 9.22 6.65 -6.49
CA GLY A 207 9.15 6.74 -7.94
C GLY A 207 7.91 6.04 -8.50
N ASP A 208 7.60 4.86 -7.99
CA ASP A 208 6.43 4.09 -8.41
C ASP A 208 5.11 4.79 -8.00
N ALA A 209 5.06 5.37 -6.81
CA ALA A 209 3.91 6.17 -6.38
C ALA A 209 3.69 7.39 -7.28
N LEU A 210 4.77 8.09 -7.66
CA LEU A 210 4.69 9.23 -8.57
C LEU A 210 4.35 8.82 -10.01
N ALA A 211 4.86 7.68 -10.47
CA ALA A 211 4.51 7.12 -11.77
C ALA A 211 3.01 6.77 -11.86
N LEU A 212 2.39 6.28 -10.78
CA LEU A 212 0.94 6.11 -10.72
C LEU A 212 0.22 7.45 -10.89
N LEU A 213 0.67 8.51 -10.21
CA LEU A 213 0.04 9.84 -10.36
C LEU A 213 0.16 10.41 -11.77
N ASP A 214 1.28 10.13 -12.47
CA ASP A 214 1.48 10.54 -13.87
C ASP A 214 0.54 9.83 -14.86
N LYS A 215 -0.02 8.66 -14.48
CA LYS A 215 -0.99 7.91 -15.28
C LYS A 215 -2.44 8.35 -15.05
N LEU A 216 -2.69 9.22 -14.08
CA LEU A 216 -4.03 9.72 -13.81
C LEU A 216 -4.36 10.87 -14.77
N ASN A 217 -5.56 10.79 -15.34
CA ASN A 217 -6.18 11.89 -16.05
C ASN A 217 -7.04 12.72 -15.10
N ASP A 218 -7.42 13.92 -15.55
CA ASP A 218 -8.34 14.76 -14.79
C ASP A 218 -9.68 14.00 -14.52
N GLY A 219 -10.06 13.97 -13.25
CA GLY A 219 -11.28 13.30 -12.79
C GLY A 219 -11.18 11.77 -12.64
N ASP A 220 -10.02 11.13 -12.84
CA ASP A 220 -9.85 9.68 -12.57
C ASP A 220 -9.98 9.32 -11.09
N SER A 221 -9.61 10.27 -10.21
CA SER A 221 -9.81 10.14 -8.77
C SER A 221 -10.11 11.53 -8.17
N PRO A 222 -11.24 11.69 -7.46
CA PRO A 222 -11.60 12.99 -6.86
C PRO A 222 -10.68 13.41 -5.71
N ASP A 223 -10.01 12.44 -5.08
CA ASP A 223 -9.15 12.66 -3.91
C ASP A 223 -7.65 12.68 -4.26
N ALA A 224 -7.28 12.46 -5.52
CA ALA A 224 -5.89 12.45 -5.92
C ALA A 224 -5.29 13.86 -5.89
N VAL A 225 -4.15 14.00 -5.22
CA VAL A 225 -3.31 15.19 -5.28
C VAL A 225 -2.16 14.93 -6.25
N LEU A 226 -2.26 15.47 -7.44
CA LEU A 226 -1.30 15.26 -8.52
C LEU A 226 0.05 15.93 -8.22
N LEU A 227 1.10 15.56 -8.95
CA LEU A 227 2.47 16.03 -8.72
C LEU A 227 2.58 17.57 -8.68
N GLU A 228 1.92 18.26 -9.59
CA GLU A 228 1.91 19.73 -9.63
C GLU A 228 1.35 20.34 -8.34
N GLN A 229 0.24 19.80 -7.87
CA GLN A 229 -0.41 20.25 -6.63
C GLN A 229 0.48 19.95 -5.41
N ARG A 230 1.12 18.76 -5.38
CA ARG A 230 2.06 18.38 -4.30
C ARG A 230 3.23 19.34 -4.22
N VAL A 231 3.84 19.69 -5.35
CA VAL A 231 4.96 20.66 -5.40
C VAL A 231 4.50 22.04 -4.98
N ALA A 232 3.30 22.48 -5.37
CA ALA A 232 2.74 23.76 -4.94
C ALA A 232 2.52 23.81 -3.41
N ILE A 233 1.91 22.77 -2.84
CA ILE A 233 1.71 22.62 -1.38
C ILE A 233 3.05 22.59 -0.65
N LEU A 234 4.03 21.83 -1.16
CA LEU A 234 5.37 21.74 -0.58
C LEU A 234 6.04 23.12 -0.54
N LYS A 235 6.04 23.84 -1.66
CA LYS A 235 6.60 25.19 -1.79
C LYS A 235 5.91 26.19 -0.86
N GLU A 236 4.60 26.08 -0.67
CA GLU A 236 3.84 26.94 0.25
C GLU A 236 4.17 26.65 1.71
N THR A 237 4.30 25.37 2.07
CA THR A 237 4.52 24.92 3.46
C THR A 237 5.92 25.28 3.98
N PHE A 238 6.92 25.36 3.10
CA PHE A 238 8.32 25.61 3.45
C PHE A 238 8.87 26.90 2.81
N LYS A 239 8.08 27.94 2.77
CA LYS A 239 8.50 29.29 2.34
C LYS A 239 9.28 30.02 3.41
#